data_65079b246c3f1e3fb944bebbff7967bc
#
_entry.id   65079b246c3f1e3fb944bebbff7967bc
#
_cell.length_a   1.000
_cell.length_b   1.000
_cell.length_c   1.000
_cell.angle_alpha   90.00
_cell.angle_beta   90.00
_cell.angle_gamma   90.00
#
_symmetry.space_group_name_H-M   'P 1'
#
loop_
_entity.id
_entity.type
_entity.pdbx_description
1 polymer ?
#
loop_
_entity_poly.entity_id
_entity_poly.type
_entity_poly.pdbx_seq_one_letter_code
_entity_poly.pdbx_strand_id
1 'polypeptide(L)'
;MNSNKTGIITMCRKAGKLAVGMDMVKKNCAEGKACAVFITTDISEKSFKEVRFTCAKFSVKLYRLDMTMDDMWYGLGKKAGVIAMTDGGFAKSCAKGLEPIEIDPDEFDI
;
A
#
# COMPACT_ATOMS: atom_id res chain seq x y z
N MET A 1 -2.17 14.34 15.44
CA MET A 1 -3.19 13.30 15.45
C MET A 1 -2.68 12.08 14.70
N ASN A 2 -2.60 11.01 15.36
CA ASN A 2 -2.13 9.81 14.71
C ASN A 2 -3.23 9.20 13.84
N SER A 3 -2.81 8.48 12.87
CA SER A 3 -3.71 7.78 11.97
C SER A 3 -4.30 6.55 12.68
N ASN A 4 -5.58 6.32 12.49
CA ASN A 4 -6.22 5.11 12.97
C ASN A 4 -5.84 3.89 12.12
N LYS A 5 -5.09 4.10 11.06
CA LYS A 5 -4.73 3.04 10.13
C LYS A 5 -3.77 2.02 10.73
N THR A 6 -3.01 2.41 11.75
CA THR A 6 -2.08 1.49 12.43
C THR A 6 -2.81 0.25 12.93
N GLY A 7 -3.98 0.42 13.56
CA GLY A 7 -4.75 -0.72 14.06
C GLY A 7 -5.21 -1.64 12.95
N ILE A 8 -5.71 -1.07 11.86
CA ILE A 8 -6.17 -1.86 10.73
C ILE A 8 -5.01 -2.63 10.10
N ILE A 9 -3.87 -1.96 9.93
CA ILE A 9 -2.68 -2.57 9.35
C ILE A 9 -2.20 -3.73 10.21
N THR A 10 -2.14 -3.53 11.53
CA THR A 10 -1.71 -4.56 12.45
C THR A 10 -2.65 -5.77 12.40
N MET A 11 -3.95 -5.53 12.40
CA MET A 11 -4.93 -6.60 12.33
C MET A 11 -4.83 -7.37 11.02
N CYS A 12 -4.65 -6.64 9.92
CA CYS A 12 -4.49 -7.23 8.60
C CYS A 12 -3.27 -8.15 8.55
N ARG A 13 -2.17 -7.70 9.16
CA ARG A 13 -0.96 -8.50 9.23
C ARG A 13 -1.18 -9.78 10.03
N LYS A 14 -1.83 -9.66 11.20
CA LYS A 14 -2.12 -10.82 12.03
C LYS A 14 -3.02 -11.83 11.34
N ALA A 15 -3.89 -11.34 10.48
CA ALA A 15 -4.77 -12.21 9.71
C ALA A 15 -4.08 -12.84 8.49
N GLY A 16 -2.82 -12.51 8.24
CA GLY A 16 -2.09 -13.05 7.10
C GLY A 16 -2.52 -12.42 5.77
N LYS A 17 -3.08 -11.22 5.81
CA LYS A 17 -3.62 -10.55 4.63
C LYS A 17 -2.85 -9.30 4.25
N LEU A 18 -1.62 -9.17 4.73
CA LEU A 18 -0.79 -8.00 4.46
C LEU A 18 0.51 -8.40 3.78
N ALA A 19 0.79 -7.77 2.64
CA ALA A 19 2.08 -7.89 1.97
C ALA A 19 2.88 -6.64 2.31
N VAL A 20 4.11 -6.82 2.78
CA VAL A 20 4.95 -5.72 3.26
C VAL A 20 6.20 -5.63 2.40
N GLY A 21 6.48 -4.43 1.89
CA GLY A 21 7.66 -4.18 1.08
C GLY A 21 7.41 -4.32 -0.41
N MET A 22 8.28 -3.71 -1.21
CA MET A 22 8.06 -3.59 -2.65
C MET A 22 7.95 -4.95 -3.33
N ASP A 23 8.83 -5.90 -3.00
CA ASP A 23 8.84 -7.20 -3.68
C ASP A 23 7.54 -7.96 -3.45
N MET A 24 7.06 -7.97 -2.21
CA MET A 24 5.83 -8.68 -1.87
C MET A 24 4.60 -7.97 -2.46
N VAL A 25 4.62 -6.65 -2.49
CA VAL A 25 3.52 -5.88 -3.09
C VAL A 25 3.44 -6.18 -4.59
N LYS A 26 4.57 -6.15 -5.28
CA LYS A 26 4.61 -6.46 -6.72
C LYS A 26 4.10 -7.86 -7.00
N LYS A 27 4.54 -8.83 -6.20
CA LYS A 27 4.13 -10.21 -6.37
C LYS A 27 2.62 -10.36 -6.22
N ASN A 28 2.05 -9.75 -5.17
CA ASN A 28 0.62 -9.88 -4.93
C ASN A 28 -0.21 -9.13 -5.97
N CYS A 29 0.29 -8.02 -6.48
CA CYS A 29 -0.38 -7.33 -7.58
C CYS A 29 -0.38 -8.20 -8.84
N ALA A 30 0.77 -8.78 -9.17
CA ALA A 30 0.90 -9.61 -10.37
C ALA A 30 0.03 -10.88 -10.29
N GLU A 31 -0.16 -11.40 -9.08
CA GLU A 31 -0.96 -12.61 -8.88
C GLU A 31 -2.46 -12.31 -8.74
N GLY A 32 -2.84 -11.05 -8.83
CA GLY A 32 -4.25 -10.68 -8.71
C GLY A 32 -4.80 -10.75 -7.30
N LYS A 33 -3.92 -10.81 -6.29
CA LYS A 33 -4.34 -10.94 -4.89
C LYS A 33 -4.47 -9.61 -4.17
N ALA A 34 -3.74 -8.58 -4.62
CA ALA A 34 -3.76 -7.28 -3.95
C ALA A 34 -5.09 -6.58 -4.22
N CYS A 35 -5.78 -6.20 -3.15
CA CYS A 35 -7.03 -5.45 -3.24
C CYS A 35 -6.79 -3.95 -3.23
N ALA A 36 -5.73 -3.50 -2.57
CA ALA A 36 -5.32 -2.10 -2.55
C ALA A 36 -3.87 -2.00 -2.08
N VAL A 37 -3.19 -0.95 -2.53
CA VAL A 37 -1.80 -0.68 -2.15
C VAL A 37 -1.75 0.66 -1.44
N PHE A 38 -0.94 0.73 -0.37
CA PHE A 38 -0.81 1.93 0.46
C PHE A 38 0.65 2.29 0.60
N ILE A 39 0.94 3.60 0.55
CA ILE A 39 2.31 4.10 0.69
C ILE A 39 2.40 5.11 1.83
N THR A 40 3.61 5.24 2.40
CA THR A 40 3.87 6.22 3.46
C THR A 40 4.11 7.59 2.85
N THR A 41 4.09 8.62 3.73
CA THR A 41 4.31 9.99 3.29
C THR A 41 5.74 10.22 2.83
N ASP A 42 6.70 9.46 3.36
CA ASP A 42 8.13 9.64 3.11
C ASP A 42 8.73 8.56 2.21
N ILE A 43 7.90 7.90 1.40
CA ILE A 43 8.41 6.96 0.41
C ILE A 43 9.32 7.70 -0.58
N SER A 44 10.41 7.06 -1.01
CA SER A 44 11.34 7.68 -1.96
C SER A 44 10.69 7.86 -3.33
N GLU A 45 11.19 8.81 -4.10
CA GLU A 45 10.66 9.06 -5.44
C GLU A 45 10.81 7.84 -6.33
N LYS A 46 11.93 7.13 -6.22
CA LYS A 46 12.17 5.93 -7.01
C LYS A 46 11.15 4.85 -6.68
N SER A 47 10.91 4.61 -5.41
CA SER A 47 9.93 3.62 -4.98
C SER A 47 8.52 4.04 -5.34
N PHE A 48 8.22 5.32 -5.24
CA PHE A 48 6.91 5.84 -5.61
C PHE A 48 6.62 5.61 -7.10
N LYS A 49 7.61 5.88 -7.95
CA LYS A 49 7.46 5.64 -9.38
C LYS A 49 7.25 4.15 -9.66
N GLU A 50 8.00 3.31 -8.97
CA GLU A 50 7.92 1.86 -9.16
C GLU A 50 6.55 1.31 -8.77
N VAL A 51 6.01 1.76 -7.63
CA VAL A 51 4.72 1.28 -7.18
C VAL A 51 3.58 1.84 -8.04
N ARG A 52 3.72 3.06 -8.54
CA ARG A 52 2.72 3.61 -9.47
C ARG A 52 2.66 2.78 -10.75
N PHE A 53 3.82 2.42 -11.27
CA PHE A 53 3.87 1.55 -12.44
C PHE A 53 3.18 0.21 -12.19
N THR A 54 3.48 -0.40 -11.05
CA THR A 54 2.88 -1.68 -10.69
C THR A 54 1.37 -1.59 -10.58
N CYS A 55 0.88 -0.56 -9.89
CA CYS A 55 -0.56 -0.38 -9.72
C CYS A 55 -1.26 -0.08 -11.04
N ALA A 56 -0.62 0.70 -11.91
CA ALA A 56 -1.19 0.98 -13.23
C ALA A 56 -1.25 -0.30 -14.07
N LYS A 57 -0.18 -1.08 -14.05
CA LYS A 57 -0.10 -2.29 -14.86
C LYS A 57 -1.16 -3.32 -14.46
N PHE A 58 -1.41 -3.47 -13.18
CA PHE A 58 -2.33 -4.50 -12.68
C PHE A 58 -3.68 -3.95 -12.23
N SER A 59 -3.94 -2.67 -12.48
CA SER A 59 -5.23 -2.00 -12.16
C SER A 59 -5.58 -2.10 -10.68
N VAL A 60 -4.60 -1.87 -9.81
CA VAL A 60 -4.80 -1.85 -8.36
C VAL A 60 -4.81 -0.41 -7.89
N LYS A 61 -5.74 -0.05 -7.00
CA LYS A 61 -5.80 1.30 -6.47
C LYS A 61 -4.67 1.55 -5.49
N LEU A 62 -4.15 2.77 -5.53
CA LEU A 62 -3.02 3.21 -4.73
C LEU A 62 -3.44 4.38 -3.86
N TYR A 63 -3.13 4.31 -2.56
CA TYR A 63 -3.48 5.35 -1.59
C TYR A 63 -2.25 5.79 -0.82
N ARG A 64 -2.23 7.06 -0.41
CA ARG A 64 -1.18 7.57 0.47
C ARG A 64 -1.72 7.61 1.90
N LEU A 65 -1.00 6.94 2.80
CA LEU A 65 -1.33 6.95 4.22
C LEU A 65 -0.83 8.25 4.85
N ASP A 66 -1.43 8.60 5.99
CA ASP A 66 -0.95 9.69 6.81
C ASP A 66 0.02 9.12 7.87
N MET A 67 1.05 8.44 7.37
CA MET A 67 2.00 7.71 8.21
C MET A 67 3.37 7.73 7.54
N THR A 68 4.42 7.73 8.36
CA THR A 68 5.80 7.62 7.88
C THR A 68 6.27 6.17 7.98
N MET A 69 7.47 5.90 7.44
CA MET A 69 8.09 4.58 7.59
C MET A 69 8.39 4.27 9.06
N ASP A 70 8.70 5.28 9.85
CA ASP A 70 8.89 5.07 11.29
C ASP A 70 7.60 4.66 11.97
N ASP A 71 6.48 5.23 11.55
CA ASP A 71 5.17 4.81 12.06
C ASP A 71 4.91 3.34 11.72
N MET A 72 5.33 2.90 10.55
CA MET A 72 5.21 1.50 10.17
C MET A 72 6.04 0.60 11.06
N TRP A 73 7.21 1.07 11.46
CA TRP A 73 8.07 0.31 12.38
C TRP A 73 7.32 -0.05 13.65
N TYR A 74 6.61 0.93 14.25
CA TYR A 74 5.87 0.69 15.48
C TYR A 74 4.75 -0.34 15.31
N GLY A 75 4.10 -0.35 14.15
CA GLY A 75 3.02 -1.29 13.91
C GLY A 75 3.46 -2.65 13.41
N LEU A 76 4.56 -2.72 12.67
CA LEU A 76 4.96 -3.94 11.96
C LEU A 76 6.29 -4.52 12.42
N GLY A 77 7.05 -3.79 13.23
CA GLY A 77 8.36 -4.24 13.64
C GLY A 77 9.42 -4.13 12.56
N LYS A 78 9.12 -3.46 11.47
CA LYS A 78 10.08 -3.17 10.41
C LYS A 78 9.63 -1.95 9.62
N LYS A 79 10.61 -1.25 9.03
CA LYS A 79 10.31 -0.09 8.20
C LYS A 79 9.87 -0.55 6.82
N ALA A 80 8.82 0.06 6.33
CA ALA A 80 8.33 -0.22 4.99
C ALA A 80 7.63 1.00 4.45
N GLY A 81 7.91 1.35 3.21
CA GLY A 81 7.26 2.49 2.55
C GLY A 81 6.03 2.09 1.76
N VAL A 82 5.81 0.79 1.55
CA VAL A 82 4.69 0.31 0.76
C VAL A 82 4.17 -0.99 1.33
N ILE A 83 2.84 -1.12 1.35
CA ILE A 83 2.16 -2.34 1.76
C ILE A 83 0.99 -2.59 0.82
N ALA A 84 0.54 -3.83 0.75
CA ALA A 84 -0.67 -4.19 0.03
C ALA A 84 -1.54 -5.05 0.92
N MET A 85 -2.85 -4.87 0.81
CA MET A 85 -3.81 -5.69 1.52
C MET A 85 -4.47 -6.63 0.54
N THR A 86 -4.54 -7.91 0.91
CA THR A 86 -5.09 -8.96 0.06
C THR A 86 -6.49 -9.37 0.49
N ASP A 87 -7.07 -8.62 1.39
CA ASP A 87 -8.45 -8.83 1.84
C ASP A 87 -9.26 -7.57 1.57
N GLY A 88 -10.40 -7.73 0.90
CA GLY A 88 -11.21 -6.57 0.50
C GLY A 88 -11.78 -5.79 1.67
N GLY A 89 -12.12 -6.46 2.76
CA GLY A 89 -12.65 -5.79 3.95
C GLY A 89 -11.61 -4.90 4.61
N PHE A 90 -10.41 -5.42 4.83
CA PHE A 90 -9.31 -4.63 5.39
C PHE A 90 -8.92 -3.50 4.45
N ALA A 91 -8.85 -3.78 3.15
CA ALA A 91 -8.48 -2.76 2.17
C ALA A 91 -9.48 -1.61 2.17
N LYS A 92 -10.76 -1.92 2.19
CA LYS A 92 -11.81 -0.90 2.20
C LYS A 92 -11.76 -0.06 3.48
N SER A 93 -11.58 -0.72 4.63
CA SER A 93 -11.49 -0.02 5.91
C SER A 93 -10.28 0.89 5.96
N CYS A 94 -9.14 0.42 5.45
CA CYS A 94 -7.93 1.23 5.44
C CYS A 94 -8.04 2.40 4.48
N ALA A 95 -8.69 2.21 3.35
CA ALA A 95 -8.85 3.25 2.33
C ALA A 95 -9.88 4.30 2.73
N LYS A 96 -10.71 4.02 3.73
CA LYS A 96 -11.74 4.95 4.14
C LYS A 96 -11.13 6.28 4.55
N GLY A 97 -11.64 7.36 3.98
CA GLY A 97 -11.14 8.69 4.25
C GLY A 97 -9.91 9.08 3.45
N LEU A 98 -9.36 8.17 2.66
CA LEU A 98 -8.24 8.44 1.78
C LEU A 98 -8.72 8.54 0.34
N GLU A 99 -8.07 9.38 -0.44
CA GLU A 99 -8.37 9.48 -1.87
C GLU A 99 -7.35 8.66 -2.66
N PRO A 100 -7.80 7.93 -3.70
CA PRO A 100 -6.86 7.21 -4.53
C PRO A 100 -5.91 8.16 -5.24
N ILE A 101 -4.66 7.77 -5.35
CA ILE A 101 -3.68 8.52 -6.12
C ILE A 101 -3.98 8.24 -7.59
N GLU A 102 -4.17 9.31 -8.37
CA GLU A 102 -4.42 9.16 -9.80
C GLU A 102 -3.14 8.74 -10.50
N ILE A 103 -3.26 7.74 -11.36
CA ILE A 103 -2.14 7.23 -12.12
C ILE A 103 -2.51 7.30 -13.59
N ASP A 104 -1.68 7.95 -14.38
CA ASP A 104 -1.89 8.04 -15.82
C ASP A 104 -1.16 6.86 -16.47
N PRO A 105 -1.89 5.90 -17.06
CA PRO A 105 -1.23 4.77 -17.73
C PRO A 105 -0.30 5.19 -18.84
N ASP A 106 -0.58 6.33 -19.49
CA ASP A 106 0.27 6.83 -20.58
C ASP A 106 1.65 7.21 -20.08
N GLU A 107 1.78 7.57 -18.80
CA GLU A 107 3.07 7.89 -18.20
C GLU A 107 4.04 6.71 -18.30
N PHE A 108 3.53 5.50 -18.31
CA PHE A 108 4.31 4.28 -18.29
C PHE A 108 4.23 3.48 -19.58
N ASP A 109 3.55 4.00 -20.57
CA ASP A 109 3.44 3.34 -21.87
C ASP A 109 2.81 1.94 -21.74
N ILE A 110 1.80 1.82 -20.90
CA ILE A 110 1.07 0.57 -20.66
C ILE A 110 -0.11 0.45 -21.60
#